data_75987e785d335c430f5d5adbbcc71839
#
_entry.id   75987e785d335c430f5d5adbbcc71839
#
_cell.length_a   1.000
_cell.length_b   1.000
_cell.length_c   1.000
_cell.angle_alpha   90.00
_cell.angle_beta   90.00
_cell.angle_gamma   90.00
#
_symmetry.space_group_name_H-M   'P 1'
#
loop_
_entity.id
_entity.type
_entity.pdbx_description
1 polymer ?
#
loop_
_entity_poly.entity_id
_entity_poly.type
_entity_poly.pdbx_seq_one_letter_code
_entity_poly.pdbx_strand_id
1 'polypeptide(L)'
;ARSGYDNFKAMDGDYHDNVILQIKNGPMDFQIREPIHPLMGGLRKTNQMLEVQIAQEYTGHQIDVCYLMPMFKEVLEYHTFCTNHPEEGDRQQAGAGDQVKHIVSGRTFGNQKSGMAGMAAVANTGNDANWTGNDLAAANLYGFGRLAFDTELSSEEIAKEWARLTFDTDEEAVDTIVKILMESRAVYEKYTSPLGIGWMVTPGFHYGCSVDGYEYSRWGTYHRADHLGIGVDRSSHGTGYAQQYYPENAEKYEDPAKCPEELLLFFHHIPYTWKLSSGQSLIQYIYDSHFEGYE
;
A
#
# COMPACT_ATOMS: atom_id res chain seq x y z
N ALA A 1 -6.41 -0.20 -11.98
CA ALA A 1 -6.74 -0.35 -10.56
C ALA A 1 -8.07 -1.08 -10.31
N ARG A 2 -9.08 -0.94 -11.17
CA ARG A 2 -10.45 -1.46 -10.94
C ARG A 2 -10.62 -2.97 -11.03
N SER A 3 -9.77 -3.69 -11.78
CA SER A 3 -10.04 -5.07 -12.21
C SER A 3 -10.25 -6.05 -11.05
N GLY A 4 -9.47 -5.94 -9.99
CA GLY A 4 -9.61 -6.81 -8.83
C GLY A 4 -11.00 -6.69 -8.19
N TYR A 5 -11.43 -5.47 -7.91
CA TYR A 5 -12.74 -5.24 -7.30
C TYR A 5 -13.90 -5.65 -8.24
N ASP A 6 -13.87 -5.20 -9.51
CA ASP A 6 -14.92 -5.50 -10.48
C ASP A 6 -15.10 -7.02 -10.69
N ASN A 7 -14.01 -7.79 -10.64
CA ASN A 7 -14.06 -9.23 -10.86
C ASN A 7 -14.46 -10.02 -9.61
N PHE A 8 -13.98 -9.66 -8.43
CA PHE A 8 -14.13 -10.49 -7.23
C PHE A 8 -15.29 -10.07 -6.32
N LYS A 9 -15.68 -8.77 -6.29
CA LYS A 9 -16.82 -8.34 -5.47
C LYS A 9 -18.13 -9.02 -5.88
N ALA A 10 -18.33 -9.22 -7.18
CA ALA A 10 -19.53 -9.87 -7.69
C ALA A 10 -19.67 -11.35 -7.28
N MET A 11 -18.55 -11.99 -6.91
CA MET A 11 -18.50 -13.39 -6.48
C MET A 11 -18.45 -13.54 -4.95
N ASP A 12 -18.69 -12.47 -4.20
CA ASP A 12 -18.62 -12.51 -2.74
C ASP A 12 -19.70 -13.42 -2.14
N GLY A 13 -19.28 -14.52 -1.54
CA GLY A 13 -20.15 -15.57 -0.99
C GLY A 13 -20.37 -16.79 -1.90
N ASP A 14 -19.89 -16.76 -3.13
CA ASP A 14 -19.98 -17.91 -4.05
C ASP A 14 -18.86 -18.96 -3.81
N TYR A 15 -17.84 -18.58 -3.06
CA TYR A 15 -16.74 -19.47 -2.73
C TYR A 15 -17.08 -20.42 -1.57
N HIS A 16 -16.51 -21.62 -1.60
CA HIS A 16 -16.60 -22.54 -0.47
C HIS A 16 -15.93 -21.95 0.79
N ASP A 17 -16.42 -22.35 1.96
CA ASP A 17 -15.96 -21.83 3.26
C ASP A 17 -14.46 -22.02 3.55
N ASN A 18 -13.79 -22.95 2.85
CA ASN A 18 -12.36 -23.21 2.97
C ASN A 18 -11.49 -22.40 1.99
N VAL A 19 -12.10 -21.55 1.15
CA VAL A 19 -11.38 -20.66 0.24
C VAL A 19 -11.08 -19.36 0.96
N ILE A 20 -9.87 -18.84 0.81
CA ILE A 20 -9.44 -17.52 1.28
C ILE A 20 -8.98 -16.74 0.05
N LEU A 21 -9.54 -15.57 -0.17
CA LEU A 21 -9.03 -14.65 -1.18
C LEU A 21 -7.86 -13.85 -0.59
N GLN A 22 -6.71 -13.97 -1.21
CA GLN A 22 -5.50 -13.25 -0.85
C GLN A 22 -5.48 -11.94 -1.63
N ILE A 23 -5.61 -10.81 -0.91
CA ILE A 23 -5.80 -9.49 -1.46
C ILE A 23 -4.52 -8.70 -1.28
N LYS A 24 -3.90 -8.26 -2.37
CA LYS A 24 -2.74 -7.35 -2.32
C LYS A 24 -3.10 -6.08 -1.57
N ASN A 25 -2.16 -5.54 -0.81
CA ASN A 25 -2.38 -4.33 -0.01
C ASN A 25 -2.84 -3.13 -0.85
N GLY A 26 -2.37 -3.02 -2.09
CA GLY A 26 -2.80 -2.01 -3.06
C GLY A 26 -3.25 -2.61 -4.39
N PRO A 27 -3.90 -1.82 -5.26
CA PRO A 27 -4.51 -2.33 -6.51
C PRO A 27 -3.55 -2.44 -7.69
N MET A 28 -2.30 -1.93 -7.56
CA MET A 28 -1.37 -1.75 -8.67
C MET A 28 -0.12 -2.65 -8.60
N ASP A 29 -0.15 -3.69 -7.79
CA ASP A 29 0.93 -4.67 -7.72
C ASP A 29 2.15 -4.24 -6.90
N PHE A 30 1.92 -3.76 -5.68
CA PHE A 30 2.96 -3.40 -4.70
C PHE A 30 3.85 -2.22 -5.10
N GLN A 31 3.30 -1.24 -5.78
CA GLN A 31 4.05 0.00 -6.04
C GLN A 31 4.40 0.73 -4.73
N ILE A 32 5.35 1.64 -4.81
CA ILE A 32 5.92 2.33 -3.64
C ILE A 32 4.84 2.99 -2.78
N ARG A 33 3.89 3.70 -3.41
CA ARG A 33 2.74 4.31 -2.73
C ARG A 33 1.46 3.97 -3.45
N GLU A 34 0.61 3.21 -2.78
CA GLU A 34 -0.72 2.85 -3.24
C GLU A 34 -1.76 3.06 -2.15
N PRO A 35 -3.02 3.33 -2.49
CA PRO A 35 -4.10 3.24 -1.53
C PRO A 35 -4.38 1.79 -1.18
N ILE A 36 -5.05 1.56 -0.06
CA ILE A 36 -5.46 0.22 0.34
C ILE A 36 -6.49 -0.33 -0.65
N HIS A 37 -6.37 -1.60 -1.01
CA HIS A 37 -7.27 -2.23 -1.99
C HIS A 37 -8.72 -2.26 -1.47
N PRO A 38 -9.73 -1.77 -2.23
CA PRO A 38 -11.13 -1.66 -1.74
C PRO A 38 -11.83 -3.00 -1.50
N LEU A 39 -11.27 -4.13 -1.99
CA LEU A 39 -11.77 -5.45 -1.60
C LEU A 39 -11.57 -5.74 -0.12
N MET A 40 -10.56 -5.13 0.52
CA MET A 40 -10.36 -5.26 1.95
C MET A 40 -11.53 -4.61 2.70
N GLY A 41 -12.33 -5.42 3.37
CA GLY A 41 -13.63 -5.00 3.91
C GLY A 41 -14.78 -4.94 2.88
N GLY A 42 -14.47 -4.94 1.58
CA GLY A 42 -15.46 -5.04 0.50
C GLY A 42 -16.02 -6.45 0.35
N LEU A 43 -15.21 -7.49 0.61
CA LEU A 43 -15.70 -8.87 0.70
C LEU A 43 -16.29 -9.10 2.08
N ARG A 44 -17.55 -9.53 2.15
CA ARG A 44 -18.29 -9.62 3.41
C ARG A 44 -18.68 -11.05 3.76
N LYS A 45 -18.70 -11.94 2.79
CA LYS A 45 -19.12 -13.34 2.90
C LYS A 45 -17.99 -14.32 2.62
N THR A 46 -16.95 -13.88 1.95
CA THR A 46 -15.77 -14.69 1.58
C THR A 46 -14.63 -14.41 2.55
N ASN A 47 -13.89 -15.44 2.93
CA ASN A 47 -12.69 -15.26 3.75
C ASN A 47 -11.65 -14.47 2.99
N GLN A 48 -10.95 -13.57 3.68
CA GLN A 48 -9.98 -12.67 3.09
C GLN A 48 -8.72 -12.61 3.94
N MET A 49 -7.58 -12.48 3.28
CA MET A 49 -6.31 -12.20 3.92
C MET A 49 -5.56 -11.10 3.18
N LEU A 50 -4.74 -10.38 3.90
CA LEU A 50 -3.87 -9.35 3.34
C LEU A 50 -2.62 -10.01 2.74
N GLU A 51 -2.29 -9.63 1.50
CA GLU A 51 -1.00 -9.94 0.90
C GLU A 51 -0.13 -8.69 0.85
N VAL A 52 1.10 -8.81 1.36
CA VAL A 52 2.13 -7.79 1.26
C VAL A 52 3.35 -8.33 0.53
N GLN A 53 4.20 -7.45 0.03
CA GLN A 53 5.47 -7.85 -0.57
C GLN A 53 6.62 -7.46 0.36
N ILE A 54 7.41 -8.45 0.82
CA ILE A 54 8.54 -8.24 1.74
C ILE A 54 9.77 -7.78 0.98
N ALA A 55 10.03 -8.37 -0.19
CA ALA A 55 11.11 -8.00 -1.09
C ALA A 55 10.50 -7.32 -2.31
N GLN A 56 10.27 -6.02 -2.20
CA GLN A 56 9.57 -5.26 -3.22
C GLN A 56 10.43 -5.11 -4.48
N GLU A 57 9.88 -5.51 -5.63
CA GLU A 57 10.55 -5.36 -6.91
C GLU A 57 10.77 -3.90 -7.30
N TYR A 58 9.90 -2.99 -6.84
CA TYR A 58 9.98 -1.56 -7.10
C TYR A 58 10.93 -0.80 -6.16
N THR A 59 11.54 -1.49 -5.19
CA THR A 59 12.68 -1.01 -4.40
C THR A 59 13.98 -1.66 -4.86
N GLY A 60 14.14 -1.89 -6.18
CA GLY A 60 15.32 -2.48 -6.76
C GLY A 60 15.61 -3.91 -6.28
N HIS A 61 14.58 -4.71 -5.98
CA HIS A 61 14.71 -6.02 -5.34
C HIS A 61 15.49 -5.97 -4.02
N GLN A 62 15.27 -4.88 -3.24
CA GLN A 62 15.95 -4.59 -1.98
C GLN A 62 17.44 -4.28 -2.11
N ILE A 63 17.88 -3.75 -3.24
CA ILE A 63 19.22 -3.16 -3.37
C ILE A 63 19.34 -1.95 -2.43
N ASP A 64 18.30 -1.13 -2.38
CA ASP A 64 18.23 0.03 -1.51
C ASP A 64 17.64 -0.32 -0.15
N VAL A 65 18.04 0.42 0.89
CA VAL A 65 17.45 0.28 2.22
C VAL A 65 16.05 0.86 2.20
N CYS A 66 15.05 0.03 2.42
CA CYS A 66 13.65 0.44 2.51
C CYS A 66 12.93 -0.44 3.53
N TYR A 67 12.75 0.07 4.75
CA TYR A 67 12.04 -0.63 5.81
C TYR A 67 10.53 -0.50 5.65
N LEU A 68 9.84 -1.62 5.49
CA LEU A 68 8.45 -1.66 5.07
C LEU A 68 7.42 -1.65 6.22
N MET A 69 7.87 -1.85 7.47
CA MET A 69 6.94 -1.93 8.59
C MET A 69 6.11 -0.67 8.83
N PRO A 70 6.63 0.57 8.63
CA PRO A 70 5.78 1.75 8.67
C PRO A 70 4.60 1.68 7.70
N MET A 71 4.85 1.26 6.45
CA MET A 71 3.79 1.07 5.44
C MET A 71 2.82 -0.04 5.84
N PHE A 72 3.31 -1.18 6.34
CA PHE A 72 2.42 -2.28 6.76
C PHE A 72 1.54 -1.87 7.94
N LYS A 73 2.04 -1.02 8.83
CA LYS A 73 1.23 -0.43 9.91
C LYS A 73 0.17 0.51 9.38
N GLU A 74 0.49 1.40 8.43
CA GLU A 74 -0.49 2.25 7.75
C GLU A 74 -1.62 1.40 7.14
N VAL A 75 -1.26 0.30 6.45
CA VAL A 75 -2.24 -0.64 5.87
C VAL A 75 -3.12 -1.27 6.94
N LEU A 76 -2.52 -1.78 8.02
CA LEU A 76 -3.25 -2.46 9.10
C LEU A 76 -4.18 -1.53 9.88
N GLU A 77 -3.80 -0.26 10.01
CA GLU A 77 -4.56 0.77 10.74
C GLU A 77 -5.57 1.52 9.87
N TYR A 78 -5.56 1.26 8.57
CA TYR A 78 -6.50 1.90 7.64
C TYR A 78 -7.94 1.54 7.97
N HIS A 79 -8.80 2.58 8.05
CA HIS A 79 -10.24 2.46 8.25
C HIS A 79 -10.96 2.24 6.93
N THR A 80 -11.55 1.07 6.76
CA THR A 80 -12.32 0.73 5.56
C THR A 80 -13.73 1.30 5.60
N PHE A 81 -14.27 1.61 6.78
CA PHE A 81 -15.66 1.98 7.05
C PHE A 81 -16.69 0.90 6.71
N CYS A 82 -16.25 -0.32 6.43
CA CYS A 82 -17.13 -1.41 6.06
C CYS A 82 -18.22 -1.71 7.11
N THR A 83 -17.97 -1.46 8.39
CA THR A 83 -18.93 -1.72 9.48
C THR A 83 -20.09 -0.73 9.50
N ASN A 84 -19.94 0.44 8.88
CA ASN A 84 -20.99 1.46 8.78
C ASN A 84 -22.05 1.11 7.72
N HIS A 85 -21.74 0.18 6.81
CA HIS A 85 -22.54 -0.14 5.63
C HIS A 85 -22.88 -1.66 5.59
N PRO A 86 -23.71 -2.18 6.51
CA PRO A 86 -24.05 -3.60 6.54
C PRO A 86 -24.82 -4.02 5.27
N GLU A 87 -24.51 -5.21 4.76
CA GLU A 87 -25.17 -5.82 3.59
C GLU A 87 -25.97 -7.07 4.01
N GLU A 88 -26.98 -7.46 3.23
CA GLU A 88 -27.76 -8.67 3.47
C GLU A 88 -26.88 -9.93 3.37
N GLY A 89 -26.99 -10.80 4.36
CA GLY A 89 -26.17 -12.03 4.44
C GLY A 89 -24.72 -11.80 4.86
N ASP A 90 -24.43 -10.62 5.36
CA ASP A 90 -23.15 -10.21 5.92
C ASP A 90 -22.73 -11.11 7.09
N ARG A 91 -21.41 -11.34 7.20
CA ARG A 91 -20.80 -12.06 8.32
C ARG A 91 -20.25 -11.12 9.40
N GLN A 92 -20.61 -9.85 9.36
CA GLN A 92 -20.11 -8.86 10.31
C GLN A 92 -20.48 -9.22 11.75
N GLN A 93 -19.50 -9.13 12.65
CA GLN A 93 -19.71 -9.34 14.07
C GLN A 93 -20.16 -8.05 14.78
N ALA A 94 -20.99 -8.18 15.80
CA ALA A 94 -21.41 -7.04 16.60
C ALA A 94 -20.19 -6.43 17.35
N GLY A 95 -20.01 -5.11 17.23
CA GLY A 95 -18.91 -4.38 17.83
C GLY A 95 -17.55 -4.60 17.16
N ALA A 96 -17.54 -5.16 15.95
CA ALA A 96 -16.31 -5.32 15.18
C ALA A 96 -15.74 -3.96 14.74
N GLY A 97 -14.42 -3.86 14.73
CA GLY A 97 -13.71 -2.74 14.12
C GLY A 97 -13.65 -2.86 12.61
N ASP A 98 -13.47 -1.74 11.94
CA ASP A 98 -13.40 -1.59 10.48
C ASP A 98 -11.98 -1.45 9.93
N GLN A 99 -10.98 -1.43 10.81
CA GLN A 99 -9.58 -1.39 10.38
C GLN A 99 -9.16 -2.72 9.76
N VAL A 100 -8.23 -2.65 8.82
CA VAL A 100 -7.69 -3.84 8.13
C VAL A 100 -7.18 -4.88 9.14
N LYS A 101 -6.50 -4.48 10.23
CA LYS A 101 -6.05 -5.40 11.28
C LYS A 101 -7.18 -6.20 11.92
N HIS A 102 -8.38 -5.64 12.03
CA HIS A 102 -9.54 -6.36 12.55
C HIS A 102 -10.10 -7.35 11.53
N ILE A 103 -10.03 -7.00 10.24
CA ILE A 103 -10.46 -7.86 9.14
C ILE A 103 -9.54 -9.09 9.05
N VAL A 104 -8.22 -8.87 9.00
CA VAL A 104 -7.23 -9.94 8.85
C VAL A 104 -7.05 -10.80 10.11
N SER A 105 -7.53 -10.34 11.26
CA SER A 105 -7.61 -11.14 12.48
C SER A 105 -8.95 -11.89 12.63
N GLY A 106 -9.84 -11.78 11.64
CA GLY A 106 -11.16 -12.42 11.67
C GLY A 106 -12.16 -11.80 12.64
N ARG A 107 -11.85 -10.61 13.18
CA ARG A 107 -12.74 -9.93 14.16
C ARG A 107 -13.91 -9.21 13.47
N THR A 108 -13.73 -8.72 12.25
CA THR A 108 -14.79 -7.97 11.52
C THR A 108 -15.79 -8.92 10.88
N PHE A 109 -15.32 -9.88 10.12
CA PHE A 109 -16.14 -10.86 9.39
C PHE A 109 -15.78 -12.27 9.86
N GLY A 110 -16.13 -12.59 11.09
CA GLY A 110 -15.80 -13.88 11.66
C GLY A 110 -16.47 -15.01 10.92
N ASN A 111 -15.72 -15.87 10.28
CA ASN A 111 -16.21 -17.18 9.93
C ASN A 111 -16.08 -18.08 11.14
N GLN A 112 -17.16 -18.19 11.90
CA GLN A 112 -17.21 -19.05 13.10
C GLN A 112 -16.89 -20.52 12.82
N LYS A 113 -16.97 -20.95 11.55
CA LYS A 113 -16.70 -22.33 11.15
C LYS A 113 -15.26 -22.59 10.73
N SER A 114 -14.56 -21.61 10.16
CA SER A 114 -13.21 -21.82 9.65
C SER A 114 -12.13 -20.97 10.29
N GLY A 115 -12.49 -19.81 10.89
CA GLY A 115 -11.52 -18.88 11.46
C GLY A 115 -10.43 -18.41 10.49
N MET A 116 -10.70 -18.51 9.18
CA MET A 116 -9.69 -18.26 8.15
C MET A 116 -9.62 -16.78 7.81
N ALA A 117 -8.63 -16.15 8.38
CA ALA A 117 -8.17 -14.79 8.07
C ALA A 117 -6.66 -14.77 8.31
N GLY A 118 -5.97 -13.72 7.90
CA GLY A 118 -4.54 -13.63 8.16
C GLY A 118 -3.81 -12.66 7.25
N MET A 119 -2.50 -12.79 7.30
CA MET A 119 -1.58 -12.08 6.42
C MET A 119 -0.70 -13.08 5.69
N ALA A 120 -0.43 -12.82 4.43
CA ALA A 120 0.55 -13.52 3.63
C ALA A 120 1.59 -12.52 3.11
N ALA A 121 2.78 -13.01 2.83
CA ALA A 121 3.80 -12.19 2.21
C ALA A 121 4.47 -12.93 1.07
N VAL A 122 4.75 -12.19 0.00
CA VAL A 122 5.57 -12.66 -1.11
C VAL A 122 6.93 -11.99 -1.05
N ALA A 123 7.95 -12.70 -1.52
CA ALA A 123 9.31 -12.21 -1.58
C ALA A 123 9.96 -12.65 -2.90
N ASN A 124 10.50 -11.71 -3.64
CA ASN A 124 11.38 -12.00 -4.76
C ASN A 124 12.78 -12.27 -4.20
N THR A 125 13.20 -13.51 -4.21
CA THR A 125 14.48 -13.92 -3.64
C THR A 125 15.44 -14.34 -4.74
N GLY A 126 16.71 -13.95 -4.57
CA GLY A 126 17.81 -14.47 -5.41
C GLY A 126 18.34 -15.81 -4.91
N ASN A 127 19.43 -16.23 -5.49
CA ASN A 127 20.19 -17.43 -5.09
C ASN A 127 21.51 -17.08 -4.37
N ASP A 128 21.65 -15.85 -3.93
CA ASP A 128 22.79 -15.36 -3.14
C ASP A 128 22.69 -15.85 -1.69
N ALA A 129 23.82 -15.85 -0.97
CA ALA A 129 23.86 -16.17 0.46
C ALA A 129 23.03 -15.16 1.28
N ASN A 130 23.01 -13.89 0.87
CA ASN A 130 22.11 -12.86 1.37
C ASN A 130 20.94 -12.67 0.40
N TRP A 131 19.99 -13.62 0.44
CA TRP A 131 18.83 -13.65 -0.45
C TRP A 131 17.87 -12.46 -0.25
N THR A 132 18.00 -11.70 0.82
CA THR A 132 17.21 -10.48 1.06
C THR A 132 17.76 -9.24 0.35
N GLY A 133 18.95 -9.31 -0.27
CA GLY A 133 19.58 -8.25 -1.05
C GLY A 133 20.67 -7.51 -0.27
N ASN A 134 20.35 -6.83 0.81
CA ASN A 134 21.30 -6.18 1.73
C ASN A 134 21.07 -6.62 3.17
N ASP A 135 22.05 -6.36 4.04
CA ASP A 135 22.01 -6.83 5.43
C ASP A 135 20.82 -6.24 6.22
N LEU A 136 20.39 -5.02 5.90
CA LEU A 136 19.26 -4.38 6.56
C LEU A 136 17.90 -4.86 6.03
N ALA A 137 17.85 -5.42 4.83
CA ALA A 137 16.61 -5.89 4.22
C ALA A 137 15.97 -7.07 4.98
N ALA A 138 16.76 -7.85 5.72
CA ALA A 138 16.27 -8.93 6.57
C ALA A 138 15.29 -8.42 7.67
N ALA A 139 15.39 -7.13 8.03
CA ALA A 139 14.43 -6.49 8.95
C ALA A 139 12.98 -6.57 8.45
N ASN A 140 12.76 -6.57 7.11
CA ASN A 140 11.44 -6.67 6.54
C ASN A 140 10.83 -8.08 6.74
N LEU A 141 11.62 -9.13 6.57
CA LEU A 141 11.17 -10.49 6.82
C LEU A 141 10.84 -10.71 8.29
N TYR A 142 11.76 -10.30 9.18
CA TYR A 142 11.54 -10.36 10.62
C TYR A 142 10.30 -9.58 11.02
N GLY A 143 10.19 -8.34 10.56
CA GLY A 143 9.09 -7.44 10.88
C GLY A 143 7.73 -7.97 10.41
N PHE A 144 7.65 -8.53 9.21
CA PHE A 144 6.43 -9.18 8.75
C PHE A 144 6.00 -10.30 9.72
N GLY A 145 6.92 -11.18 10.12
CA GLY A 145 6.60 -12.25 11.07
C GLY A 145 6.08 -11.71 12.41
N ARG A 146 6.67 -10.61 12.90
CA ARG A 146 6.21 -9.97 14.15
C ARG A 146 4.82 -9.35 14.00
N LEU A 147 4.55 -8.60 12.92
CA LEU A 147 3.23 -8.00 12.66
C LEU A 147 2.14 -9.03 12.37
N ALA A 148 2.48 -10.12 11.69
CA ALA A 148 1.52 -11.20 11.43
C ALA A 148 1.12 -11.93 12.73
N PHE A 149 2.01 -11.96 13.72
CA PHE A 149 1.73 -12.53 15.05
C PHE A 149 0.99 -11.54 15.96
N ASP A 150 1.42 -10.28 15.96
CA ASP A 150 0.84 -9.22 16.79
C ASP A 150 0.79 -7.90 16.01
N THR A 151 -0.41 -7.54 15.55
CA THR A 151 -0.65 -6.32 14.75
C THR A 151 -0.54 -5.02 15.56
N GLU A 152 -0.49 -5.10 16.89
CA GLU A 152 -0.41 -3.91 17.76
C GLU A 152 1.04 -3.41 17.95
N LEU A 153 2.04 -4.22 17.64
CA LEU A 153 3.45 -3.80 17.71
C LEU A 153 3.71 -2.58 16.82
N SER A 154 4.53 -1.67 17.29
CA SER A 154 5.01 -0.54 16.49
C SER A 154 6.17 -0.94 15.58
N SER A 155 6.32 -0.23 14.48
CA SER A 155 7.44 -0.42 13.55
C SER A 155 8.81 -0.20 14.22
N GLU A 156 8.88 0.77 15.14
CA GLU A 156 10.09 1.09 15.88
C GLU A 156 10.48 -0.01 16.88
N GLU A 157 9.51 -0.53 17.63
CA GLU A 157 9.76 -1.66 18.57
C GLU A 157 10.30 -2.87 17.82
N ILE A 158 9.71 -3.21 16.66
CA ILE A 158 10.14 -4.31 15.82
C ILE A 158 11.56 -4.06 15.26
N ALA A 159 11.86 -2.86 14.79
CA ALA A 159 13.19 -2.50 14.30
C ALA A 159 14.25 -2.63 15.40
N LYS A 160 13.91 -2.16 16.61
CA LYS A 160 14.80 -2.22 17.77
C LYS A 160 15.08 -3.65 18.23
N GLU A 161 14.02 -4.49 18.27
CA GLU A 161 14.13 -5.91 18.58
C GLU A 161 15.04 -6.62 17.55
N TRP A 162 14.80 -6.40 16.26
CA TRP A 162 15.59 -7.00 15.19
C TRP A 162 17.06 -6.55 15.21
N ALA A 163 17.32 -5.25 15.40
CA ALA A 163 18.67 -4.72 15.44
C ALA A 163 19.51 -5.33 16.59
N ARG A 164 18.91 -5.47 17.78
CA ARG A 164 19.56 -6.12 18.92
C ARG A 164 19.84 -7.60 18.70
N LEU A 165 18.95 -8.30 18.02
CA LEU A 165 19.11 -9.72 17.73
C LEU A 165 20.16 -9.99 16.63
N THR A 166 20.39 -9.02 15.75
CA THR A 166 21.19 -9.22 14.54
C THR A 166 22.60 -8.72 14.68
N PHE A 167 22.80 -7.54 15.29
CA PHE A 167 24.11 -6.88 15.27
C PHE A 167 24.78 -6.90 16.66
N ASP A 168 24.20 -6.27 17.64
CA ASP A 168 24.74 -6.23 19.00
C ASP A 168 23.74 -5.56 19.97
N THR A 169 24.14 -5.49 21.23
CA THR A 169 23.42 -4.81 22.31
C THR A 169 24.00 -3.42 22.64
N ASP A 170 24.92 -2.90 21.83
CA ASP A 170 25.35 -1.51 21.92
C ASP A 170 24.20 -0.58 21.54
N GLU A 171 23.68 0.15 22.53
CA GLU A 171 22.49 0.98 22.37
C GLU A 171 22.70 2.12 21.34
N GLU A 172 23.89 2.69 21.22
CA GLU A 172 24.17 3.74 20.25
C GLU A 172 24.10 3.18 18.81
N ALA A 173 24.66 2.01 18.59
CA ALA A 173 24.58 1.31 17.30
C ALA A 173 23.12 0.92 16.97
N VAL A 174 22.40 0.36 17.94
CA VAL A 174 20.97 -0.01 17.78
C VAL A 174 20.13 1.20 17.43
N ASP A 175 20.25 2.30 18.17
CA ASP A 175 19.46 3.51 17.92
C ASP A 175 19.77 4.11 16.53
N THR A 176 21.04 4.05 16.10
CA THR A 176 21.43 4.49 14.74
C THR A 176 20.79 3.63 13.66
N ILE A 177 20.81 2.30 13.80
CA ILE A 177 20.21 1.37 12.86
C ILE A 177 18.69 1.58 12.80
N VAL A 178 18.04 1.71 13.96
CA VAL A 178 16.60 1.96 14.04
C VAL A 178 16.23 3.26 13.32
N LYS A 179 17.00 4.33 13.55
CA LYS A 179 16.76 5.61 12.86
C LYS A 179 16.86 5.46 11.34
N ILE A 180 17.91 4.82 10.84
CA ILE A 180 18.08 4.56 9.40
C ILE A 180 16.87 3.78 8.84
N LEU A 181 16.47 2.70 9.51
CA LEU A 181 15.32 1.91 9.09
C LEU A 181 14.04 2.73 9.05
N MET A 182 13.72 3.44 10.12
CA MET A 182 12.47 4.20 10.23
C MET A 182 12.35 5.33 9.20
N GLU A 183 13.46 5.98 8.84
CA GLU A 183 13.49 7.06 7.86
C GLU A 183 13.51 6.55 6.41
N SER A 184 14.05 5.35 6.17
CA SER A 184 14.42 4.84 4.85
C SER A 184 13.26 4.80 3.85
N ARG A 185 12.06 4.40 4.29
CA ARG A 185 10.90 4.32 3.39
C ARG A 185 10.43 5.71 2.93
N ALA A 186 10.35 6.66 3.83
CA ALA A 186 9.94 8.03 3.48
C ALA A 186 10.96 8.70 2.54
N VAL A 187 12.24 8.46 2.78
CA VAL A 187 13.33 8.89 1.90
C VAL A 187 13.18 8.25 0.52
N TYR A 188 12.98 6.93 0.47
CA TYR A 188 12.79 6.19 -0.78
C TYR A 188 11.60 6.72 -1.59
N GLU A 189 10.46 6.96 -0.94
CA GLU A 189 9.27 7.53 -1.57
C GLU A 189 9.53 8.91 -2.18
N LYS A 190 10.28 9.77 -1.48
CA LYS A 190 10.59 11.13 -1.94
C LYS A 190 11.30 11.16 -3.29
N TYR A 191 12.35 10.35 -3.48
CA TYR A 191 13.10 10.40 -4.73
C TYR A 191 12.56 9.48 -5.84
N THR A 192 11.62 8.58 -5.53
CA THR A 192 11.06 7.64 -6.52
C THR A 192 9.62 7.92 -6.89
N SER A 193 8.73 8.10 -5.91
CA SER A 193 7.27 8.08 -6.12
C SER A 193 6.52 9.10 -5.27
N PRO A 194 6.93 10.38 -5.26
CA PRO A 194 6.28 11.39 -4.44
C PRO A 194 4.81 11.54 -4.82
N LEU A 195 3.95 11.84 -3.85
CA LEU A 195 2.51 12.11 -4.03
C LEU A 195 1.71 10.97 -4.68
N GLY A 196 2.20 9.72 -4.58
CA GLY A 196 1.51 8.57 -5.15
C GLY A 196 1.67 8.42 -6.66
N ILE A 197 2.71 8.98 -7.25
CA ILE A 197 3.12 8.63 -8.62
C ILE A 197 3.37 7.12 -8.68
N GLY A 198 2.74 6.46 -9.64
CA GLY A 198 2.95 5.05 -9.92
C GLY A 198 3.80 4.83 -11.18
N TRP A 199 3.46 3.83 -11.95
CA TRP A 199 4.23 3.43 -13.13
C TRP A 199 4.29 4.49 -14.21
N MET A 200 5.46 5.08 -14.36
CA MET A 200 5.81 5.99 -15.46
C MET A 200 6.67 5.26 -16.49
N VAL A 201 6.12 4.20 -17.05
CA VAL A 201 6.77 3.36 -18.06
C VAL A 201 5.90 3.25 -19.31
N THR A 202 6.49 2.87 -20.42
CA THR A 202 5.72 2.60 -21.65
C THR A 202 4.75 1.44 -21.38
N PRO A 203 3.47 1.59 -21.75
CA PRO A 203 2.46 0.55 -21.56
C PRO A 203 2.89 -0.81 -22.13
N GLY A 204 2.75 -1.88 -21.33
CA GLY A 204 3.19 -3.22 -21.68
C GLY A 204 4.67 -3.53 -21.39
N PHE A 205 5.41 -2.57 -20.85
CA PHE A 205 6.80 -2.76 -20.39
C PHE A 205 6.93 -2.38 -18.93
N HIS A 206 7.70 -3.16 -18.17
CA HIS A 206 7.97 -2.89 -16.75
C HIS A 206 9.31 -2.16 -16.53
N TYR A 207 10.07 -1.89 -17.58
CA TYR A 207 11.40 -1.29 -17.50
C TYR A 207 11.46 0.04 -18.25
N GLY A 208 12.37 0.89 -17.78
CA GLY A 208 12.61 2.19 -18.37
C GLY A 208 11.63 3.24 -17.85
N CYS A 209 11.97 4.50 -18.11
CA CYS A 209 11.11 5.64 -17.80
C CYS A 209 10.43 6.11 -19.07
N SER A 210 9.13 6.37 -19.00
CA SER A 210 8.40 7.07 -20.05
C SER A 210 7.50 8.09 -19.38
N VAL A 211 7.79 9.37 -19.62
CA VAL A 211 7.01 10.47 -19.04
C VAL A 211 5.73 10.75 -19.83
N ASP A 212 5.63 10.23 -21.05
CA ASP A 212 4.50 10.38 -21.96
C ASP A 212 3.77 9.06 -22.25
N GLY A 213 4.21 7.96 -21.62
CA GLY A 213 3.54 6.67 -21.73
C GLY A 213 2.32 6.59 -20.80
N TYR A 214 1.16 6.23 -21.35
CA TYR A 214 -0.07 6.05 -20.57
C TYR A 214 -1.08 5.21 -21.34
N GLU A 215 -2.07 4.68 -20.60
CA GLU A 215 -3.21 4.01 -21.21
C GLU A 215 -4.51 4.79 -20.99
N TYR A 216 -5.38 4.77 -22.00
CA TYR A 216 -6.70 5.39 -21.92
C TYR A 216 -7.80 4.46 -21.41
N SER A 217 -7.45 3.24 -21.00
CA SER A 217 -8.42 2.29 -20.54
C SER A 217 -8.96 2.65 -19.15
N ARG A 218 -10.16 2.16 -18.85
CA ARG A 218 -10.76 2.29 -17.50
C ARG A 218 -9.93 1.65 -16.38
N TRP A 219 -8.93 0.85 -16.71
CA TRP A 219 -8.06 0.22 -15.72
C TRP A 219 -7.07 1.22 -15.10
N GLY A 220 -6.64 2.24 -15.87
CA GLY A 220 -5.78 3.31 -15.40
C GLY A 220 -4.49 2.81 -14.77
N THR A 221 -3.78 1.89 -15.44
CA THR A 221 -2.60 1.22 -14.90
C THR A 221 -1.39 2.14 -14.90
N TYR A 222 -1.15 2.84 -16.03
CA TYR A 222 0.03 3.67 -16.23
C TYR A 222 -0.28 5.14 -16.00
N HIS A 223 0.67 5.87 -15.42
CA HIS A 223 0.54 7.30 -15.20
C HIS A 223 0.71 8.08 -16.49
N ARG A 224 -0.05 9.17 -16.57
CA ARG A 224 0.03 10.15 -17.63
C ARG A 224 0.81 11.36 -17.16
N ALA A 225 1.79 11.80 -17.95
CA ALA A 225 2.41 13.12 -17.84
C ALA A 225 2.31 13.80 -19.21
N ASP A 226 1.70 14.96 -19.29
CA ASP A 226 1.51 15.72 -20.53
C ASP A 226 1.62 17.23 -20.26
N HIS A 227 1.28 18.05 -21.26
CA HIS A 227 1.34 19.52 -21.14
C HIS A 227 0.31 20.10 -20.17
N LEU A 228 -0.68 19.32 -19.74
CA LEU A 228 -1.72 19.76 -18.80
C LEU A 228 -1.36 19.41 -17.35
N GLY A 229 -0.66 18.30 -17.13
CA GLY A 229 -0.36 17.84 -15.78
C GLY A 229 0.19 16.43 -15.72
N ILE A 230 0.13 15.83 -14.53
CA ILE A 230 0.64 14.50 -14.21
C ILE A 230 -0.32 13.73 -13.29
N GLY A 231 -0.31 12.40 -13.37
CA GLY A 231 -1.13 11.49 -12.58
C GLY A 231 -2.19 10.80 -13.42
N VAL A 232 -3.10 10.10 -12.78
CA VAL A 232 -4.25 9.43 -13.44
C VAL A 232 -5.53 9.90 -12.81
N ASP A 233 -6.50 10.34 -13.62
CA ASP A 233 -7.84 10.62 -13.12
C ASP A 233 -8.58 9.31 -12.83
N ARG A 234 -8.67 8.98 -11.55
CA ARG A 234 -9.40 7.83 -11.00
C ARG A 234 -10.68 8.20 -10.27
N SER A 235 -11.08 9.47 -10.37
CA SER A 235 -12.39 9.95 -9.93
C SER A 235 -13.54 9.41 -10.78
N SER A 236 -14.77 9.82 -10.48
CA SER A 236 -15.97 9.51 -11.29
C SER A 236 -15.88 10.02 -12.73
N HIS A 237 -15.08 11.07 -12.99
CA HIS A 237 -14.86 11.64 -14.32
C HIS A 237 -13.82 10.86 -15.13
N GLY A 238 -12.95 10.12 -14.45
CA GLY A 238 -11.92 9.30 -15.07
C GLY A 238 -12.27 7.81 -15.08
N THR A 239 -11.46 6.99 -14.41
CA THR A 239 -11.66 5.53 -14.37
C THR A 239 -12.78 5.09 -13.42
N GLY A 240 -13.22 5.94 -12.50
CA GLY A 240 -14.22 5.64 -11.47
C GLY A 240 -13.71 4.70 -10.37
N TYR A 241 -12.41 4.56 -10.21
CA TYR A 241 -11.85 3.69 -9.18
C TYR A 241 -12.16 4.17 -7.75
N ALA A 242 -12.15 5.49 -7.50
CA ALA A 242 -12.50 6.07 -6.21
C ALA A 242 -13.88 5.62 -5.70
N GLN A 243 -14.81 5.34 -6.61
CA GLN A 243 -16.17 4.88 -6.28
C GLN A 243 -16.26 3.41 -5.82
N GLN A 244 -15.16 2.66 -5.86
CA GLN A 244 -15.12 1.28 -5.34
C GLN A 244 -14.94 1.21 -3.82
N TYR A 245 -14.62 2.36 -3.19
CA TYR A 245 -14.53 2.48 -1.73
C TYR A 245 -15.89 2.75 -1.10
N TYR A 246 -15.99 2.51 0.20
CA TYR A 246 -17.13 2.98 0.98
C TYR A 246 -17.20 4.52 0.97
N PRO A 247 -18.41 5.10 1.13
CA PRO A 247 -18.66 6.53 0.90
C PRO A 247 -17.67 7.47 1.58
N GLU A 248 -17.26 7.17 2.81
CA GLU A 248 -16.36 8.03 3.58
C GLU A 248 -14.96 8.14 2.95
N ASN A 249 -14.46 7.05 2.40
CA ASN A 249 -13.19 7.05 1.67
C ASN A 249 -13.38 7.51 0.22
N ALA A 250 -14.46 7.11 -0.43
CA ALA A 250 -14.78 7.55 -1.78
C ALA A 250 -14.84 9.07 -1.88
N GLU A 251 -15.47 9.76 -0.91
CA GLU A 251 -15.55 11.23 -0.86
C GLU A 251 -14.18 11.91 -0.74
N LYS A 252 -13.26 11.31 0.02
CA LYS A 252 -11.89 11.82 0.12
C LYS A 252 -11.14 11.70 -1.19
N TYR A 253 -11.28 10.56 -1.87
CA TYR A 253 -10.53 10.23 -3.07
C TYR A 253 -11.15 10.83 -4.35
N GLU A 254 -12.39 11.26 -4.30
CA GLU A 254 -13.09 11.88 -5.43
C GLU A 254 -12.65 13.32 -5.68
N ASP A 255 -12.34 14.07 -4.64
CA ASP A 255 -12.02 15.50 -4.69
C ASP A 255 -10.51 15.73 -4.46
N PRO A 256 -9.76 16.28 -5.42
CA PRO A 256 -8.33 16.53 -5.26
C PRO A 256 -7.99 17.45 -4.09
N ALA A 257 -8.92 18.29 -3.66
CA ALA A 257 -8.73 19.17 -2.50
C ALA A 257 -8.90 18.45 -1.14
N LYS A 258 -9.53 17.27 -1.13
CA LYS A 258 -9.73 16.42 0.05
C LYS A 258 -8.83 15.20 0.06
N CYS A 259 -8.31 14.84 -1.11
CA CYS A 259 -7.43 13.68 -1.26
C CYS A 259 -6.16 13.85 -0.42
N PRO A 260 -5.75 12.83 0.35
CA PRO A 260 -4.44 12.84 0.99
C PRO A 260 -3.33 13.13 -0.02
N GLU A 261 -2.45 14.09 0.29
CA GLU A 261 -1.44 14.53 -0.69
C GLU A 261 -0.50 13.40 -1.14
N GLU A 262 -0.20 12.46 -0.25
CA GLU A 262 0.60 11.27 -0.58
C GLU A 262 -0.05 10.34 -1.61
N LEU A 263 -1.35 10.50 -1.89
CA LEU A 263 -2.10 9.75 -2.89
C LEU A 263 -2.65 10.63 -4.02
N LEU A 264 -2.32 11.91 -4.03
CA LEU A 264 -2.91 12.89 -4.95
C LEU A 264 -2.77 12.48 -6.42
N LEU A 265 -1.57 12.08 -6.83
CA LEU A 265 -1.29 11.71 -8.22
C LEU A 265 -1.76 10.28 -8.54
N PHE A 266 -1.97 9.45 -7.53
CA PHE A 266 -2.63 8.17 -7.74
C PHE A 266 -4.09 8.37 -8.16
N PHE A 267 -4.83 9.28 -7.52
CA PHE A 267 -6.25 9.48 -7.79
C PHE A 267 -6.57 10.52 -8.85
N HIS A 268 -5.66 11.48 -9.11
CA HIS A 268 -5.95 12.62 -9.95
C HIS A 268 -4.84 12.93 -10.95
N HIS A 269 -5.25 13.42 -12.11
CA HIS A 269 -4.36 14.06 -13.08
C HIS A 269 -4.33 15.55 -12.78
N ILE A 270 -3.24 16.06 -12.21
CA ILE A 270 -3.14 17.38 -11.59
C ILE A 270 -2.24 18.31 -12.41
N PRO A 271 -2.66 19.57 -12.63
CA PRO A 271 -1.81 20.57 -13.29
C PRO A 271 -0.52 20.85 -12.51
N TYR A 272 0.59 21.05 -13.19
CA TYR A 272 1.89 21.33 -12.60
C TYR A 272 1.93 22.55 -11.67
N THR A 273 1.00 23.50 -11.86
CA THR A 273 0.86 24.71 -11.05
C THR A 273 -0.03 24.54 -9.83
N TRP A 274 -0.65 23.37 -9.64
CA TRP A 274 -1.47 23.07 -8.46
C TRP A 274 -0.70 23.39 -7.17
N LYS A 275 -1.41 23.98 -6.19
CA LYS A 275 -0.81 24.32 -4.90
C LYS A 275 -1.11 23.26 -3.87
N LEU A 276 -0.06 22.69 -3.32
CA LEU A 276 -0.12 21.77 -2.18
C LEU A 276 -0.37 22.56 -0.87
N SER A 277 -0.66 21.85 0.20
CA SER A 277 -0.89 22.44 1.54
C SER A 277 0.29 23.28 2.03
N SER A 278 1.52 22.90 1.61
CA SER A 278 2.74 23.68 1.88
C SER A 278 2.79 25.04 1.16
N GLY A 279 1.92 25.27 0.17
CA GLY A 279 1.96 26.42 -0.71
C GLY A 279 2.92 26.28 -1.91
N GLN A 280 3.69 25.22 -1.99
CA GLN A 280 4.51 24.90 -3.16
C GLN A 280 3.61 24.54 -4.36
N SER A 281 4.11 24.75 -5.58
CA SER A 281 3.50 24.14 -6.75
C SER A 281 3.84 22.66 -6.85
N LEU A 282 2.97 21.88 -7.47
CA LEU A 282 3.18 20.46 -7.68
C LEU A 282 4.55 20.15 -8.29
N ILE A 283 4.92 20.85 -9.36
CA ILE A 283 6.20 20.63 -10.03
C ILE A 283 7.41 20.98 -9.13
N GLN A 284 7.29 22.05 -8.33
CA GLN A 284 8.36 22.42 -7.39
C GLN A 284 8.52 21.37 -6.30
N TYR A 285 7.41 20.85 -5.77
CA TYR A 285 7.45 19.79 -4.77
C TYR A 285 8.09 18.51 -5.30
N ILE A 286 7.72 18.06 -6.52
CA ILE A 286 8.31 16.87 -7.13
C ILE A 286 9.83 17.06 -7.30
N TYR A 287 10.26 18.24 -7.75
CA TYR A 287 11.67 18.56 -7.92
C TYR A 287 12.41 18.55 -6.57
N ASP A 288 11.89 19.26 -5.57
CA ASP A 288 12.54 19.36 -4.26
C ASP A 288 12.56 18.01 -3.54
N SER A 289 11.48 17.22 -3.60
CA SER A 289 11.40 15.88 -3.01
C SER A 289 12.48 14.95 -3.54
N HIS A 290 12.78 15.02 -4.85
CA HIS A 290 13.82 14.19 -5.43
C HIS A 290 15.19 14.48 -4.79
N PHE A 291 15.55 15.75 -4.65
CA PHE A 291 16.83 16.15 -4.06
C PHE A 291 16.88 15.88 -2.55
N GLU A 292 15.82 16.20 -1.82
CA GLU A 292 15.73 15.89 -0.39
C GLU A 292 15.82 14.39 -0.08
N GLY A 293 15.29 13.55 -0.97
CA GLY A 293 15.39 12.10 -0.82
C GLY A 293 16.77 11.55 -1.19
N TYR A 294 17.48 12.24 -2.12
CA TYR A 294 18.82 11.84 -2.53
C TYR A 294 19.89 12.22 -1.50
N GLU A 295 19.81 13.41 -0.87
CA GLU A 295 20.73 13.87 0.20
C GLU A 295 20.58 13.07 1.49
#